data_08f78e325d9be10eef55d01a4cc2e049
#
_entry.id   08f78e325d9be10eef55d01a4cc2e049
#
_cell.length_a   1.000
_cell.length_b   1.000
_cell.length_c   1.000
_cell.angle_alpha   90.00
_cell.angle_beta   90.00
_cell.angle_gamma   90.00
#
_symmetry.space_group_name_H-M   'P 1'
#
loop_
_entity.id
_entity.type
_entity.pdbx_description
1 polymer ?
#
loop_
_entity_poly.entity_id
_entity_poly.type
_entity_poly.pdbx_seq_one_letter_code
_entity_poly.pdbx_strand_id
1 'polypeptide(L)'
;REFGNDVALVEVNPEIRETRRVTWKEYELIEPNPVCHYRREITWSVFNEKANRFANLLLSRGVKKGDKVGILLMNCLEWLPIYFGILKAGAIAVPLNYRYTADEIKYCLELAEADVLVFGPEFIGRVEEIADEISKNRLLFYVGENCPSFAEHYDRLTANCASTTPYIELTDEDDAAIYFSSGTT
;
A
#
# COMPACT_ATOMS: atom_id res chain seq x y z
N ARG A 1 4.98 -16.04 -17.97
CA ARG A 1 4.71 -15.49 -19.32
C ARG A 1 3.48 -16.16 -19.99
N GLU A 2 3.18 -17.42 -19.64
CA GLU A 2 2.08 -18.18 -20.22
C GLU A 2 0.69 -17.59 -19.89
N PHE A 3 0.52 -17.05 -18.68
CA PHE A 3 -0.74 -16.48 -18.16
C PHE A 3 -0.76 -14.93 -18.12
N GLY A 4 0.15 -14.29 -18.83
CA GLY A 4 0.35 -12.84 -18.73
C GLY A 4 -0.88 -12.00 -19.06
N ASN A 5 -1.74 -12.46 -19.95
CA ASN A 5 -2.96 -11.78 -20.38
C ASN A 5 -4.21 -12.20 -19.58
N ASP A 6 -4.08 -13.20 -18.71
CA ASP A 6 -5.19 -13.64 -17.88
C ASP A 6 -5.44 -12.63 -16.75
N VAL A 7 -6.68 -12.53 -16.31
CA VAL A 7 -7.07 -11.64 -15.19
C VAL A 7 -6.43 -12.13 -13.90
N ALA A 8 -5.66 -11.25 -13.27
CA ALA A 8 -5.01 -11.50 -11.99
C ALA A 8 -5.86 -11.03 -10.81
N LEU A 9 -6.38 -9.82 -10.89
CA LEU A 9 -7.18 -9.19 -9.83
C LEU A 9 -8.42 -8.53 -10.41
N VAL A 10 -9.47 -8.55 -9.61
CA VAL A 10 -10.75 -7.88 -9.89
C VAL A 10 -11.13 -7.04 -8.69
N GLU A 11 -11.44 -5.77 -8.93
CA GLU A 11 -12.06 -4.87 -7.97
C GLU A 11 -13.48 -4.58 -8.40
N VAL A 12 -14.42 -4.80 -7.49
CA VAL A 12 -15.84 -4.49 -7.70
C VAL A 12 -16.20 -3.20 -6.94
N ASN A 13 -17.06 -2.37 -7.53
CA ASN A 13 -17.52 -1.09 -6.96
C ASN A 13 -16.38 -0.11 -6.56
N PRO A 14 -15.36 0.12 -7.41
CA PRO A 14 -14.24 1.00 -7.06
C PRO A 14 -14.64 2.46 -6.79
N GLU A 15 -15.75 2.95 -7.35
CA GLU A 15 -16.25 4.33 -7.18
C GLU A 15 -16.58 4.67 -5.73
N ILE A 16 -16.92 3.68 -4.92
CA ILE A 16 -17.35 3.92 -3.55
C ILE A 16 -16.20 4.41 -2.68
N ARG A 17 -14.94 4.17 -3.10
CA ARG A 17 -13.74 4.53 -2.34
C ARG A 17 -13.43 6.02 -2.33
N GLU A 18 -13.75 6.75 -3.38
CA GLU A 18 -13.20 8.10 -3.60
C GLU A 18 -13.96 9.21 -2.88
N THR A 19 -15.14 8.94 -2.35
CA THR A 19 -16.04 9.97 -1.82
C THR A 19 -16.10 10.08 -0.30
N ARG A 20 -15.44 9.20 0.46
CA ARG A 20 -15.54 9.20 1.92
C ARG A 20 -14.17 9.34 2.60
N ARG A 21 -14.00 10.36 3.41
CA ARG A 21 -13.10 10.35 4.55
C ARG A 21 -13.74 9.46 5.61
N VAL A 22 -13.30 8.23 5.73
CA VAL A 22 -13.84 7.29 6.70
C VAL A 22 -12.98 7.35 7.94
N THR A 23 -13.57 7.84 9.04
CA THR A 23 -13.00 7.63 10.38
C THR A 23 -13.46 6.27 10.90
N TRP A 24 -12.77 5.74 11.89
CA TRP A 24 -13.16 4.49 12.57
C TRP A 24 -14.63 4.47 13.01
N LYS A 25 -15.19 5.62 13.46
CA LYS A 25 -16.57 5.74 13.92
C LYS A 25 -17.60 5.80 12.79
N GLU A 26 -17.16 6.09 11.58
CA GLU A 26 -18.01 6.30 10.39
C GLU A 26 -17.89 5.13 9.41
N TYR A 27 -17.11 4.09 9.75
CA TYR A 27 -16.94 2.95 8.88
C TYR A 27 -18.22 2.13 8.84
N GLU A 28 -18.91 2.20 7.73
CA GLU A 28 -19.98 1.29 7.36
C GLU A 28 -19.43 0.24 6.39
N LEU A 29 -19.73 -1.03 6.66
CA LEU A 29 -19.44 -2.11 5.74
C LEU A 29 -20.33 -1.92 4.51
N ILE A 30 -19.76 -1.48 3.40
CA ILE A 30 -20.49 -1.34 2.15
C ILE A 30 -20.48 -2.68 1.47
N GLU A 31 -21.63 -3.36 1.48
CA GLU A 31 -21.80 -4.59 0.73
C GLU A 31 -21.75 -4.29 -0.78
N PRO A 32 -21.10 -5.16 -1.58
CA PRO A 32 -21.11 -5.02 -3.03
C PRO A 32 -22.55 -5.00 -3.55
N ASN A 33 -22.93 -3.97 -4.27
CA ASN A 33 -24.23 -3.95 -4.93
C ASN A 33 -24.21 -4.92 -6.11
N PRO A 34 -24.92 -6.06 -6.08
CA PRO A 34 -24.90 -7.05 -7.15
C PRO A 34 -25.44 -6.53 -8.48
N VAL A 35 -26.13 -5.40 -8.47
CA VAL A 35 -26.66 -4.73 -9.68
C VAL A 35 -25.64 -3.72 -10.23
N CYS A 36 -24.61 -3.38 -9.48
CA CYS A 36 -23.54 -2.47 -9.93
C CYS A 36 -22.58 -3.22 -10.85
N HIS A 37 -22.60 -2.90 -12.14
CA HIS A 37 -21.69 -3.45 -13.14
C HIS A 37 -20.28 -2.85 -13.07
N TYR A 38 -19.98 -2.10 -12.03
CA TYR A 38 -18.71 -1.44 -11.87
C TYR A 38 -17.64 -2.46 -11.51
N ARG A 39 -16.68 -2.59 -12.40
CA ARG A 39 -15.63 -3.59 -12.31
C ARG A 39 -14.34 -3.07 -12.92
N ARG A 40 -13.25 -3.15 -12.18
CA ARG A 40 -11.90 -2.92 -12.69
C ARG A 40 -11.12 -4.21 -12.61
N GLU A 41 -10.28 -4.45 -13.60
CA GLU A 41 -9.45 -5.64 -13.67
C GLU A 41 -8.03 -5.28 -14.05
N ILE A 42 -7.08 -6.09 -13.58
CA ILE A 42 -5.72 -6.09 -14.08
C ILE A 42 -5.28 -7.52 -14.41
N THR A 43 -4.49 -7.65 -15.47
CA THR A 43 -3.88 -8.91 -15.86
C THR A 43 -2.61 -9.18 -15.05
N TRP A 44 -2.07 -10.42 -15.12
CA TRP A 44 -0.80 -10.76 -14.49
C TRP A 44 0.36 -9.92 -15.02
N SER A 45 0.36 -9.55 -16.31
CA SER A 45 1.37 -8.66 -16.86
C SER A 45 1.32 -7.27 -16.23
N VAL A 46 0.12 -6.69 -16.13
CA VAL A 46 -0.08 -5.36 -15.50
C VAL A 46 0.23 -5.42 -14.01
N PHE A 47 -0.17 -6.48 -13.32
CA PHE A 47 0.18 -6.71 -11.93
C PHE A 47 1.70 -6.68 -11.72
N ASN A 48 2.44 -7.46 -12.51
CA ASN A 48 3.89 -7.53 -12.41
C ASN A 48 4.56 -6.19 -12.74
N GLU A 49 4.04 -5.47 -13.76
CA GLU A 49 4.52 -4.13 -14.10
C GLU A 49 4.33 -3.13 -12.97
N LYS A 50 3.14 -3.08 -12.35
CA LYS A 50 2.87 -2.22 -11.18
C LYS A 50 3.80 -2.54 -10.01
N ALA A 51 3.99 -3.82 -9.70
CA ALA A 51 4.90 -4.25 -8.65
C ALA A 51 6.34 -3.84 -8.93
N ASN A 52 6.82 -3.99 -10.17
CA ASN A 52 8.17 -3.57 -10.56
C ASN A 52 8.35 -2.05 -10.45
N ARG A 53 7.38 -1.26 -10.91
CA ARG A 53 7.42 0.21 -10.82
C ARG A 53 7.50 0.68 -9.38
N PHE A 54 6.73 0.08 -8.48
CA PHE A 54 6.78 0.43 -7.08
C PHE A 54 8.09 0.00 -6.43
N ALA A 55 8.60 -1.18 -6.72
CA ALA A 55 9.92 -1.61 -6.26
C ALA A 55 11.02 -0.63 -6.70
N ASN A 56 11.02 -0.23 -7.97
CA ASN A 56 11.98 0.74 -8.50
C ASN A 56 11.82 2.13 -7.87
N LEU A 57 10.57 2.55 -7.52
CA LEU A 57 10.34 3.78 -6.77
C LEU A 57 11.00 3.69 -5.39
N LEU A 58 10.74 2.63 -4.62
CA LEU A 58 11.32 2.43 -3.28
C LEU A 58 12.86 2.50 -3.33
N LEU A 59 13.47 1.77 -4.26
CA LEU A 59 14.94 1.76 -4.44
C LEU A 59 15.47 3.15 -4.82
N SER A 60 14.79 3.90 -5.69
CA SER A 60 15.16 5.26 -6.06
C SER A 60 15.08 6.25 -4.90
N ARG A 61 14.28 5.94 -3.89
CA ARG A 61 14.14 6.73 -2.65
C ARG A 61 15.08 6.27 -1.55
N GLY A 62 15.98 5.34 -1.84
CA GLY A 62 17.01 4.87 -0.93
C GLY A 62 16.58 3.75 0.01
N VAL A 63 15.39 3.17 -0.19
CA VAL A 63 14.94 1.96 0.54
C VAL A 63 15.89 0.81 0.20
N LYS A 64 16.34 0.10 1.21
CA LYS A 64 17.30 -1.00 1.11
C LYS A 64 16.65 -2.32 1.49
N LYS A 65 17.33 -3.41 1.18
CA LYS A 65 16.97 -4.74 1.64
C LYS A 65 16.87 -4.76 3.18
N GLY A 66 15.74 -5.27 3.67
CA GLY A 66 15.43 -5.33 5.10
C GLY A 66 14.73 -4.09 5.68
N ASP A 67 14.63 -2.98 4.94
CA ASP A 67 13.83 -1.82 5.36
C ASP A 67 12.32 -2.17 5.36
N LYS A 68 11.55 -1.50 6.18
CA LYS A 68 10.14 -1.84 6.41
C LYS A 68 9.23 -0.80 5.77
N VAL A 69 8.19 -1.29 5.11
CA VAL A 69 7.19 -0.47 4.41
C VAL A 69 5.79 -0.78 4.94
N GLY A 70 5.19 0.19 5.61
CA GLY A 70 3.82 0.12 6.11
C GLY A 70 2.79 0.15 4.97
N ILE A 71 1.77 -0.68 5.04
CA ILE A 71 0.63 -0.68 4.12
C ILE A 71 -0.65 -0.46 4.90
N LEU A 72 -1.32 0.67 4.68
CA LEU A 72 -2.59 1.04 5.27
C LEU A 72 -3.62 1.33 4.17
N LEU A 73 -4.13 0.28 3.56
CA LEU A 73 -5.05 0.31 2.43
C LEU A 73 -6.25 -0.61 2.69
N MET A 74 -7.41 -0.19 2.23
CA MET A 74 -8.51 -1.13 2.01
C MET A 74 -8.20 -2.02 0.80
N ASN A 75 -8.95 -3.12 0.64
CA ASN A 75 -8.78 -4.00 -0.51
C ASN A 75 -9.02 -3.25 -1.82
N CYS A 76 -8.01 -3.21 -2.67
CA CYS A 76 -8.00 -2.53 -3.96
C CYS A 76 -7.03 -3.19 -4.93
N LEU A 77 -7.08 -2.81 -6.21
CA LEU A 77 -6.16 -3.34 -7.22
C LEU A 77 -4.69 -3.01 -6.94
N GLU A 78 -4.43 -1.96 -6.19
CA GLU A 78 -3.08 -1.51 -5.84
C GLU A 78 -2.46 -2.30 -4.68
N TRP A 79 -3.27 -2.90 -3.80
CA TRP A 79 -2.81 -3.52 -2.55
C TRP A 79 -1.76 -4.61 -2.78
N LEU A 80 -2.09 -5.61 -3.60
CA LEU A 80 -1.17 -6.73 -3.87
C LEU A 80 0.04 -6.31 -4.73
N PRO A 81 -0.09 -5.50 -5.80
CA PRO A 81 1.07 -4.97 -6.50
C PRO A 81 2.03 -4.18 -5.59
N ILE A 82 1.51 -3.42 -4.62
CA ILE A 82 2.33 -2.73 -3.62
C ILE A 82 3.06 -3.74 -2.75
N TYR A 83 2.34 -4.72 -2.19
CA TYR A 83 2.93 -5.77 -1.36
C TYR A 83 4.09 -6.49 -2.08
N PHE A 84 3.83 -6.97 -3.30
CA PHE A 84 4.87 -7.64 -4.10
C PHE A 84 5.98 -6.69 -4.58
N GLY A 85 5.68 -5.42 -4.77
CA GLY A 85 6.67 -4.40 -5.06
C GLY A 85 7.65 -4.20 -3.91
N ILE A 86 7.16 -4.22 -2.67
CA ILE A 86 7.99 -4.18 -1.46
C ILE A 86 8.94 -5.39 -1.44
N LEU A 87 8.39 -6.60 -1.63
CA LEU A 87 9.21 -7.82 -1.65
C LEU A 87 10.26 -7.80 -2.77
N LYS A 88 9.91 -7.31 -3.96
CA LYS A 88 10.84 -7.17 -5.08
C LYS A 88 11.95 -6.16 -4.82
N ALA A 89 11.72 -5.17 -3.97
CA ALA A 89 12.76 -4.25 -3.51
C ALA A 89 13.65 -4.86 -2.40
N GLY A 90 13.35 -6.08 -1.95
CA GLY A 90 14.01 -6.71 -0.80
C GLY A 90 13.59 -6.13 0.55
N ALA A 91 12.56 -5.28 0.56
CA ALA A 91 12.02 -4.69 1.77
C ALA A 91 10.97 -5.61 2.42
N ILE A 92 10.65 -5.34 3.68
CA ILE A 92 9.71 -6.10 4.50
C ILE A 92 8.36 -5.38 4.50
N ALA A 93 7.30 -6.08 4.11
CA ALA A 93 5.95 -5.52 4.14
C ALA A 93 5.38 -5.51 5.57
N VAL A 94 4.75 -4.40 5.96
CA VAL A 94 4.11 -4.23 7.28
C VAL A 94 2.64 -3.86 7.07
N PRO A 95 1.75 -4.83 6.80
CA PRO A 95 0.33 -4.58 6.68
C PRO A 95 -0.27 -4.13 8.01
N LEU A 96 -0.92 -2.96 8.01
CA LEU A 96 -1.57 -2.39 9.17
C LEU A 96 -3.08 -2.66 9.14
N ASN A 97 -3.67 -2.88 10.31
CA ASN A 97 -5.09 -3.09 10.43
C ASN A 97 -5.86 -1.80 10.08
N TYR A 98 -6.84 -1.90 9.18
CA TYR A 98 -7.69 -0.77 8.78
C TYR A 98 -8.49 -0.14 9.94
N ARG A 99 -8.59 -0.84 11.08
CA ARG A 99 -9.28 -0.37 12.29
C ARG A 99 -8.40 0.46 13.21
N TYR A 100 -7.10 0.51 12.99
CA TYR A 100 -6.20 1.24 13.87
C TYR A 100 -6.54 2.73 13.93
N THR A 101 -6.50 3.28 15.13
CA THR A 101 -6.52 4.73 15.40
C THR A 101 -5.22 5.37 14.91
N ALA A 102 -5.17 6.71 14.91
CA ALA A 102 -3.94 7.44 14.56
C ALA A 102 -2.76 7.03 15.47
N ASP A 103 -2.98 6.96 16.77
CA ASP A 103 -1.94 6.55 17.75
C ASP A 103 -1.48 5.10 17.53
N GLU A 104 -2.39 4.18 17.23
CA GLU A 104 -2.04 2.79 16.94
C GLU A 104 -1.25 2.65 15.63
N ILE A 105 -1.60 3.44 14.60
CA ILE A 105 -0.83 3.49 13.34
C ILE A 105 0.59 3.96 13.64
N LYS A 106 0.74 5.08 14.37
CA LYS A 106 2.04 5.62 14.77
C LYS A 106 2.84 4.57 15.55
N TYR A 107 2.24 3.99 16.59
CA TYR A 107 2.87 2.96 17.42
C TYR A 107 3.38 1.77 16.59
N CYS A 108 2.56 1.26 15.66
CA CYS A 108 2.96 0.13 14.82
C CYS A 108 4.10 0.50 13.86
N LEU A 109 4.08 1.72 13.29
CA LEU A 109 5.17 2.20 12.43
C LEU A 109 6.48 2.37 13.20
N GLU A 110 6.42 2.85 14.45
CA GLU A 110 7.58 2.98 15.31
C GLU A 110 8.12 1.62 15.74
N LEU A 111 7.24 0.71 16.19
CA LEU A 111 7.63 -0.63 16.64
C LEU A 111 8.22 -1.48 15.52
N ALA A 112 7.70 -1.35 14.31
CA ALA A 112 8.25 -2.02 13.12
C ALA A 112 9.50 -1.33 12.57
N GLU A 113 9.85 -0.13 13.04
CA GLU A 113 10.89 0.71 12.46
C GLU A 113 10.63 0.95 10.95
N ALA A 114 9.36 1.21 10.59
CA ALA A 114 9.00 1.40 9.19
C ALA A 114 9.37 2.81 8.71
N ASP A 115 10.14 2.91 7.62
CA ASP A 115 10.59 4.17 7.02
C ASP A 115 9.64 4.71 5.95
N VAL A 116 8.69 3.91 5.53
CA VAL A 116 7.72 4.23 4.49
C VAL A 116 6.32 3.85 4.96
N LEU A 117 5.33 4.68 4.64
CA LEU A 117 3.91 4.34 4.76
C LEU A 117 3.21 4.58 3.42
N VAL A 118 2.51 3.57 2.93
CA VAL A 118 1.58 3.67 1.81
C VAL A 118 0.17 3.61 2.35
N PHE A 119 -0.66 4.62 2.06
CA PHE A 119 -2.01 4.70 2.60
C PHE A 119 -3.05 5.16 1.58
N GLY A 120 -4.30 4.83 1.82
CA GLY A 120 -5.45 5.14 0.96
C GLY A 120 -6.34 6.26 1.47
N PRO A 121 -7.37 6.65 0.68
CA PRO A 121 -8.24 7.78 0.99
C PRO A 121 -9.04 7.60 2.29
N GLU A 122 -9.35 6.37 2.66
CA GLU A 122 -10.09 6.04 3.87
C GLU A 122 -9.33 6.39 5.16
N PHE A 123 -8.02 6.62 5.03
CA PHE A 123 -7.12 6.83 6.17
C PHE A 123 -6.57 8.25 6.28
N ILE A 124 -6.92 9.15 5.34
CA ILE A 124 -6.37 10.53 5.31
C ILE A 124 -6.49 11.21 6.67
N GLY A 125 -7.68 11.22 7.29
CA GLY A 125 -7.86 11.90 8.57
C GLY A 125 -6.96 11.38 9.68
N ARG A 126 -6.84 10.05 9.81
CA ARG A 126 -5.98 9.42 10.84
C ARG A 126 -4.49 9.64 10.59
N VAL A 127 -4.07 9.62 9.33
CA VAL A 127 -2.66 9.89 8.97
C VAL A 127 -2.36 11.38 9.11
N GLU A 128 -3.31 12.27 8.79
CA GLU A 128 -3.18 13.73 8.97
C GLU A 128 -2.94 14.12 10.44
N GLU A 129 -3.64 13.47 11.39
CA GLU A 129 -3.47 13.70 12.82
C GLU A 129 -2.02 13.48 13.33
N ILE A 130 -1.30 12.56 12.69
CA ILE A 130 0.07 12.18 13.08
C ILE A 130 1.13 12.61 12.06
N ALA A 131 0.72 13.24 10.95
CA ALA A 131 1.61 13.53 9.81
C ALA A 131 2.85 14.34 10.21
N ASP A 132 2.69 15.37 11.04
CA ASP A 132 3.80 16.22 11.48
C ASP A 132 4.85 15.46 12.30
N GLU A 133 4.45 14.37 12.92
CA GLU A 133 5.34 13.54 13.73
C GLU A 133 6.03 12.47 12.89
N ILE A 134 5.27 11.79 12.03
CA ILE A 134 5.78 10.65 11.26
C ILE A 134 6.53 11.06 9.98
N SER A 135 6.17 12.19 9.34
CA SER A 135 6.79 12.62 8.08
C SER A 135 8.23 13.10 8.19
N LYS A 136 8.68 13.44 9.40
CA LYS A 136 10.06 13.93 9.63
C LYS A 136 11.13 12.92 9.23
N ASN A 137 10.81 11.63 9.38
CA ASN A 137 11.75 10.53 9.16
C ASN A 137 11.18 9.42 8.25
N ARG A 138 10.01 9.66 7.60
CA ARG A 138 9.33 8.65 6.78
C ARG A 138 8.85 9.22 5.47
N LEU A 139 8.84 8.37 4.44
CA LEU A 139 8.20 8.64 3.17
C LEU A 139 6.71 8.28 3.28
N LEU A 140 5.83 9.20 2.90
CA LEU A 140 4.38 8.99 2.89
C LEU A 140 3.88 8.95 1.45
N PHE A 141 3.41 7.80 0.97
CA PHE A 141 2.84 7.64 -0.35
C PHE A 141 1.33 7.47 -0.27
N TYR A 142 0.61 8.27 -1.02
CA TYR A 142 -0.84 8.24 -1.07
C TYR A 142 -1.35 7.59 -2.34
N VAL A 143 -2.24 6.61 -2.18
CA VAL A 143 -2.94 5.91 -3.27
C VAL A 143 -4.35 6.48 -3.40
N GLY A 144 -4.62 7.22 -4.45
CA GLY A 144 -5.90 7.88 -4.69
C GLY A 144 -5.73 9.19 -5.47
N GLU A 145 -6.82 9.83 -5.88
CA GLU A 145 -6.76 11.01 -6.76
C GLU A 145 -6.36 12.30 -6.03
N ASN A 146 -6.98 12.57 -4.89
CA ASN A 146 -6.81 13.82 -4.15
C ASN A 146 -5.71 13.70 -3.09
N CYS A 147 -4.45 13.67 -3.55
CA CYS A 147 -3.30 13.54 -2.67
C CYS A 147 -3.19 14.70 -1.68
N PRO A 148 -3.16 14.42 -0.37
CA PRO A 148 -2.97 15.45 0.64
C PRO A 148 -1.56 16.05 0.55
N SER A 149 -1.41 17.31 1.00
CA SER A 149 -0.14 18.05 0.88
C SER A 149 1.02 17.47 1.68
N PHE A 150 0.73 16.66 2.69
CA PHE A 150 1.74 15.99 3.54
C PHE A 150 2.26 14.67 2.96
N ALA A 151 1.74 14.21 1.80
CA ALA A 151 2.12 12.95 1.18
C ALA A 151 2.48 13.13 -0.30
N GLU A 152 3.08 12.11 -0.89
CA GLU A 152 3.41 12.06 -2.30
C GLU A 152 2.46 11.12 -3.06
N HIS A 153 2.07 11.53 -4.26
CA HIS A 153 1.08 10.79 -5.06
C HIS A 153 1.68 9.53 -5.68
N TYR A 154 1.25 8.37 -5.19
CA TYR A 154 1.75 7.05 -5.62
C TYR A 154 1.71 6.85 -7.13
N ASP A 155 0.54 7.06 -7.78
CA ASP A 155 0.39 6.77 -9.21
C ASP A 155 1.27 7.67 -10.09
N ARG A 156 1.41 8.95 -9.73
CA ARG A 156 2.26 9.89 -10.47
C ARG A 156 3.73 9.52 -10.37
N LEU A 157 4.18 9.07 -9.22
CA LEU A 157 5.56 8.68 -9.00
C LEU A 157 5.88 7.36 -9.70
N THR A 158 5.04 6.35 -9.51
CA THR A 158 5.23 5.02 -10.10
C THR A 158 5.16 5.05 -11.63
N ALA A 159 4.32 5.91 -12.22
CA ALA A 159 4.22 6.07 -13.68
C ALA A 159 5.57 6.40 -14.35
N ASN A 160 6.45 7.11 -13.63
CA ASN A 160 7.76 7.52 -14.12
C ASN A 160 8.88 6.50 -13.81
N CYS A 161 8.58 5.43 -13.09
CA CYS A 161 9.56 4.40 -12.73
C CYS A 161 9.63 3.29 -13.79
N ALA A 162 10.80 2.64 -13.87
CA ALA A 162 11.00 1.50 -14.76
C ALA A 162 10.05 0.34 -14.40
N SER A 163 9.48 -0.31 -15.43
CA SER A 163 8.62 -1.50 -15.28
C SER A 163 9.41 -2.81 -15.30
N THR A 164 10.72 -2.75 -15.48
CA THR A 164 11.61 -3.92 -15.43
C THR A 164 11.79 -4.37 -13.99
N THR A 165 11.91 -5.69 -13.79
CA THR A 165 12.21 -6.27 -12.47
C THR A 165 13.54 -5.73 -11.95
N PRO A 166 13.59 -5.13 -10.74
CA PRO A 166 14.84 -4.72 -10.15
C PRO A 166 15.72 -5.94 -9.83
N TYR A 167 17.02 -5.75 -9.92
CA TYR A 167 17.97 -6.80 -9.55
C TYR A 167 18.32 -6.66 -8.08
N ILE A 168 17.67 -7.45 -7.23
CA ILE A 168 17.97 -7.58 -5.80
C ILE A 168 18.20 -9.06 -5.52
N GLU A 169 19.30 -9.39 -4.87
CA GLU A 169 19.57 -10.75 -4.45
C GLU A 169 18.69 -11.12 -3.26
N LEU A 170 17.74 -12.01 -3.50
CA LEU A 170 16.80 -12.52 -2.51
C LEU A 170 17.00 -14.02 -2.34
N THR A 171 16.83 -14.48 -1.11
CA THR A 171 16.88 -15.88 -0.71
C THR A 171 15.60 -16.27 0.03
N ASP A 172 15.38 -17.54 0.26
CA ASP A 172 14.28 -18.07 1.06
C ASP A 172 14.41 -17.82 2.58
N GLU A 173 15.57 -17.34 3.01
CA GLU A 173 15.84 -16.93 4.39
C GLU A 173 15.51 -15.44 4.64
N ASP A 174 15.17 -14.67 3.61
CA ASP A 174 14.87 -13.26 3.76
C ASP A 174 13.46 -13.05 4.33
N ASP A 175 13.34 -12.11 5.30
CA ASP A 175 12.06 -11.74 5.87
C ASP A 175 11.14 -11.09 4.83
N ALA A 176 9.90 -11.54 4.76
CA ALA A 176 8.91 -11.03 3.80
C ALA A 176 7.94 -10.02 4.42
N ALA A 177 7.47 -10.25 5.64
CA ALA A 177 6.47 -9.39 6.27
C ALA A 177 6.47 -9.45 7.79
N ILE A 178 6.02 -8.36 8.40
CA ILE A 178 5.71 -8.25 9.84
C ILE A 178 4.20 -8.06 9.99
N TYR A 179 3.55 -8.96 10.71
CA TYR A 179 2.12 -8.87 11.02
C TYR A 179 1.92 -8.63 12.51
N PHE A 180 1.11 -7.61 12.82
CA PHE A 180 0.67 -7.37 14.18
C PHE A 180 -0.54 -8.25 14.50
N SER A 181 -0.46 -9.02 15.56
CA SER A 181 -1.60 -9.76 16.11
C SER A 181 -2.11 -9.07 17.36
N SER A 182 -3.43 -9.18 17.64
CA SER A 182 -3.95 -8.90 18.99
C SER A 182 -3.37 -9.95 19.92
N GLY A 183 -2.29 -9.60 20.62
CA GLY A 183 -1.64 -10.52 21.54
C GLY A 183 -2.64 -11.10 22.53
N THR A 184 -2.64 -12.41 22.66
CA THR A 184 -3.21 -13.07 23.84
C THR A 184 -2.19 -12.90 24.95
N THR A 185 -2.35 -11.86 25.75
CA THR A 185 -1.73 -11.79 27.08
C THR A 185 -2.56 -12.60 28.04
#